data_39dadab2f714475b81d14b452ac2d30d
#
_entry.id   39dadab2f714475b81d14b452ac2d30d
#
_cell.length_a   1.000
_cell.length_b   1.000
_cell.length_c   1.000
_cell.angle_alpha   90.00
_cell.angle_beta   90.00
_cell.angle_gamma   90.00
#
_symmetry.space_group_name_H-M   'P 1'
#
loop_
_entity.id
_entity.type
_entity.pdbx_description
1 polymer ?
#
loop_
_entity_poly.entity_id
_entity_poly.type
_entity_poly.pdbx_seq_one_letter_code
_entity_poly.pdbx_strand_id
1 'polypeptide(L)'
;MSGNRPIKFRILELFLDGKEYWNYEIVSKIQEEYNMNSAYGRDSINFDIIELASGGMLKDVEQKVDEAGIYKKDFLLHKYVITDFGKARGSDACLRYV
;
A
#
# COMPACT_ATOMS: atom_id res chain seq x y z
N MET A 1 -9.12 -2.94 15.85
CA MET A 1 -9.12 -1.69 15.06
C MET A 1 -7.84 -1.56 14.27
N SER A 2 -7.99 -1.42 12.95
CA SER A 2 -6.82 -1.22 12.08
C SER A 2 -6.01 0.02 12.45
N GLY A 3 -6.66 1.08 12.95
CA GLY A 3 -5.99 2.32 13.35
C GLY A 3 -4.93 2.17 14.42
N ASN A 4 -4.90 1.04 15.13
CA ASN A 4 -3.90 0.78 16.16
C ASN A 4 -2.61 0.18 15.61
N ARG A 5 -2.59 -0.21 14.33
CA ARG A 5 -1.42 -0.82 13.70
C ARG A 5 -0.62 0.22 12.95
N PRO A 6 0.72 0.09 12.92
CA PRO A 6 1.51 0.93 12.02
C PRO A 6 1.01 0.79 10.59
N ILE A 7 0.90 1.89 9.89
CA ILE A 7 0.33 1.93 8.54
C ILE A 7 1.02 0.97 7.58
N LYS A 8 2.35 0.89 7.61
CA LYS A 8 3.10 -0.04 6.75
C LYS A 8 2.68 -1.49 6.96
N PHE A 9 2.45 -1.90 8.19
CA PHE A 9 2.01 -3.27 8.48
C PHE A 9 0.61 -3.52 7.95
N ARG A 10 -0.27 -2.54 8.08
CA ARG A 10 -1.63 -2.66 7.53
C ARG A 10 -1.62 -2.73 6.00
N ILE A 11 -0.78 -1.94 5.35
CA ILE A 11 -0.61 -1.99 3.90
C ILE A 11 -0.17 -3.40 3.48
N LEU A 12 0.86 -3.93 4.12
CA LEU A 12 1.37 -5.26 3.80
C LEU A 12 0.31 -6.33 4.04
N GLU A 13 -0.46 -6.19 5.11
CA GLU A 13 -1.57 -7.09 5.43
C GLU A 13 -2.61 -7.13 4.31
N LEU A 14 -2.92 -5.97 3.71
CA LEU A 14 -3.87 -5.90 2.59
C LEU A 14 -3.38 -6.67 1.37
N PHE A 15 -2.08 -6.81 1.19
CA PHE A 15 -1.49 -7.56 0.09
C PHE A 15 -1.33 -9.05 0.37
N LEU A 16 -1.60 -9.51 1.60
CA LEU A 16 -1.38 -10.92 1.98
C LEU A 16 -2.29 -11.90 1.22
N ASP A 17 -3.36 -11.41 0.61
CA ASP A 17 -4.23 -12.25 -0.21
C ASP A 17 -3.56 -12.69 -1.54
N GLY A 18 -2.40 -12.14 -1.85
CA GLY A 18 -1.65 -12.47 -3.05
C GLY A 18 -2.15 -11.80 -4.32
N LYS A 19 -3.15 -10.93 -4.22
CA LYS A 19 -3.70 -10.23 -5.38
C LYS A 19 -2.89 -9.00 -5.74
N GLU A 20 -3.08 -8.53 -6.98
CA GLU A 20 -2.43 -7.32 -7.46
C GLU A 20 -3.34 -6.12 -7.20
N TYR A 21 -2.76 -5.03 -6.71
CA TYR A 21 -3.49 -3.80 -6.44
C TYR A 21 -2.73 -2.59 -6.95
N TRP A 22 -3.47 -1.64 -7.51
CA TRP A 22 -2.91 -0.34 -7.84
C TRP A 22 -2.66 0.44 -6.56
N ASN A 23 -1.66 1.34 -6.59
CA ASN A 23 -1.32 2.17 -5.44
C ASN A 23 -2.54 2.92 -4.90
N TYR A 24 -3.35 3.52 -5.78
CA TYR A 24 -4.51 4.31 -5.35
C TYR A 24 -5.58 3.48 -4.66
N GLU A 25 -5.71 2.20 -5.00
CA GLU A 25 -6.67 1.30 -4.34
C GLU A 25 -6.30 1.11 -2.86
N ILE A 26 -5.02 0.90 -2.61
CA ILE A 26 -4.50 0.72 -1.25
C ILE A 26 -4.52 2.04 -0.49
N VAL A 27 -4.12 3.13 -1.13
CA VAL A 27 -4.13 4.46 -0.51
C VAL A 27 -5.54 4.82 -0.04
N SER A 28 -6.56 4.63 -0.91
CA SER A 28 -7.95 4.91 -0.55
C SER A 28 -8.41 4.10 0.65
N LYS A 29 -8.07 2.82 0.67
CA LYS A 29 -8.45 1.92 1.77
C LYS A 29 -7.85 2.37 3.09
N ILE A 30 -6.58 2.70 3.10
CA ILE A 30 -5.88 3.16 4.30
C ILE A 30 -6.40 4.52 4.76
N GLN A 31 -6.65 5.44 3.83
CA GLN A 31 -7.24 6.74 4.17
C GLN A 31 -8.57 6.58 4.90
N GLU A 32 -9.40 5.67 4.41
CA GLU A 32 -10.69 5.38 5.03
C GLU A 32 -10.51 4.79 6.43
N GLU A 33 -9.64 3.77 6.55
CA GLU A 33 -9.46 3.07 7.83
C GLU A 33 -8.82 3.94 8.91
N TYR A 34 -7.90 4.82 8.52
CA TYR A 34 -7.14 5.66 9.46
C TYR A 34 -7.63 7.09 9.54
N ASN A 35 -8.72 7.40 8.81
CA ASN A 35 -9.30 8.74 8.79
C ASN A 35 -8.28 9.81 8.35
N MET A 36 -7.50 9.51 7.31
CA MET A 36 -6.43 10.38 6.80
C MET A 36 -6.80 10.92 5.43
N ASN A 37 -7.74 11.87 5.37
CA ASN A 37 -8.34 12.32 4.12
C ASN A 37 -7.62 13.50 3.45
N SER A 38 -6.53 13.98 4.00
CA SER A 38 -5.78 15.10 3.42
C SER A 38 -4.88 14.64 2.26
N ALA A 39 -4.46 15.59 1.42
CA ALA A 39 -3.47 15.30 0.37
C ALA A 39 -2.14 14.85 0.97
N TYR A 40 -1.75 15.43 2.12
CA TYR A 40 -0.55 15.01 2.83
C TYR A 40 -0.64 13.56 3.27
N GLY A 41 -1.78 13.16 3.85
CA GLY A 41 -2.00 11.78 4.26
C GLY A 41 -1.95 10.81 3.08
N ARG A 42 -2.58 11.19 1.97
CA ARG A 42 -2.55 10.41 0.73
C ARG A 42 -1.12 10.16 0.26
N ASP A 43 -0.31 11.21 0.20
CA ASP A 43 1.07 11.10 -0.30
C ASP A 43 1.96 10.34 0.67
N SER A 44 1.73 10.50 1.97
CA SER A 44 2.47 9.76 3.01
C SER A 44 2.22 8.26 2.91
N ILE A 45 0.96 7.86 2.70
CA ILE A 45 0.60 6.45 2.54
C ILE A 45 1.25 5.88 1.27
N ASN A 46 1.20 6.64 0.17
CA ASN A 46 1.82 6.20 -1.08
C ASN A 46 3.33 6.03 -0.92
N PHE A 47 3.96 6.91 -0.16
CA PHE A 47 5.39 6.80 0.13
C PHE A 47 5.70 5.52 0.91
N ASP A 48 4.85 5.14 1.86
CA ASP A 48 5.01 3.89 2.60
C ASP A 48 4.92 2.67 1.68
N ILE A 49 4.03 2.70 0.67
CA ILE A 49 3.95 1.64 -0.34
C ILE A 49 5.26 1.56 -1.12
N ILE A 50 5.78 2.69 -1.55
CA ILE A 50 7.06 2.76 -2.29
C ILE A 50 8.19 2.19 -1.44
N GLU A 51 8.22 2.51 -0.15
CA GLU A 51 9.25 1.98 0.76
C GLU A 51 9.17 0.47 0.90
N LEU A 52 7.96 -0.09 0.97
CA LEU A 52 7.78 -1.53 1.01
C LEU A 52 8.29 -2.19 -0.27
N ALA A 53 8.02 -1.58 -1.42
CA ALA A 53 8.52 -2.07 -2.70
C ALA A 53 10.06 -1.98 -2.75
N SER A 54 10.63 -0.88 -2.32
CA SER A 54 12.09 -0.70 -2.27
C SER A 54 12.76 -1.70 -1.34
N GLY A 55 12.07 -2.11 -0.28
CA GLY A 55 12.57 -3.11 0.66
C GLY A 55 12.37 -4.54 0.18
N GLY A 56 11.83 -4.76 -1.02
CA GLY A 56 11.64 -6.08 -1.58
C GLY A 56 10.39 -6.82 -1.13
N MET A 57 9.51 -6.17 -0.36
CA MET A 57 8.29 -6.79 0.14
C MET A 57 7.14 -6.76 -0.87
N LEU A 58 7.15 -5.77 -1.76
CA LEU A 58 6.21 -5.66 -2.86
C LEU A 58 6.97 -5.61 -4.18
N LYS A 59 6.34 -6.09 -5.25
CA LYS A 59 6.89 -6.05 -6.60
C LYS A 59 5.97 -5.20 -7.48
N ASP A 60 6.56 -4.28 -8.23
CA ASP A 60 5.86 -3.43 -9.21
C ASP A 60 5.65 -4.26 -10.48
N VAL A 61 4.41 -4.58 -10.80
CA VAL A 61 4.10 -5.47 -11.94
C VAL A 61 3.48 -4.75 -13.13
N GLU A 62 2.96 -3.53 -12.93
CA GLU A 62 2.34 -2.78 -14.02
C GLU A 62 2.36 -1.29 -13.70
N GLN A 63 2.42 -0.46 -14.75
CA GLN A 63 2.43 0.99 -14.61
C GLN A 63 1.54 1.61 -15.68
N LYS A 64 0.92 2.74 -15.36
CA LYS A 64 0.18 3.52 -16.35
C LYS A 64 0.14 4.97 -15.92
N VAL A 65 -0.02 5.89 -16.90
CA VAL A 65 -0.19 7.30 -16.61
C VAL A 65 -1.62 7.55 -16.13
N ASP A 66 -1.76 8.37 -15.09
CA ASP A 66 -3.05 8.73 -14.51
C ASP A 66 -3.70 9.86 -15.30
N GLU A 67 -4.25 9.53 -16.46
CA GLU A 67 -4.86 10.51 -17.34
C GLU A 67 -6.14 11.10 -16.75
N ALA A 68 -6.88 10.32 -16.00
CA ALA A 68 -8.16 10.72 -15.41
C ALA A 68 -8.02 11.45 -14.07
N GLY A 69 -6.84 11.44 -13.46
CA GLY A 69 -6.63 12.06 -12.15
C GLY A 69 -7.22 11.27 -11.00
N ILE A 70 -7.23 9.95 -11.10
CA ILE A 70 -7.75 9.08 -10.03
C ILE A 70 -6.95 9.30 -8.74
N TYR A 71 -5.64 9.43 -8.85
CA TYR A 71 -4.74 9.73 -7.73
C TYR A 71 -4.16 11.13 -7.88
N LYS A 72 -3.37 11.34 -8.93
CA LYS A 72 -2.82 12.64 -9.33
C LYS A 72 -2.70 12.67 -10.84
N LYS A 73 -3.38 13.62 -11.48
CA LYS A 73 -3.38 13.74 -12.93
C LYS A 73 -1.96 13.78 -13.50
N ASP A 74 -1.71 12.99 -14.52
CA ASP A 74 -0.46 12.87 -15.26
C ASP A 74 0.68 12.22 -14.48
N PHE A 75 0.42 11.71 -13.26
CA PHE A 75 1.41 10.94 -12.51
C PHE A 75 1.40 9.48 -12.95
N LEU A 76 2.50 8.79 -12.71
CA LEU A 76 2.61 7.37 -12.99
C LEU A 76 1.99 6.56 -11.86
N LEU A 77 1.02 5.74 -12.21
CA LEU A 77 0.40 4.79 -11.27
C LEU A 77 1.16 3.46 -11.35
N HIS A 78 1.26 2.79 -10.21
CA HIS A 78 1.95 1.50 -10.11
C HIS A 78 1.01 0.45 -9.52
N LYS A 79 1.05 -0.75 -10.09
CA LYS A 79 0.34 -1.91 -9.56
C LYS A 79 1.36 -2.82 -8.90
N TYR A 80 1.05 -3.28 -7.69
CA TYR A 80 1.97 -4.08 -6.88
C TYR A 80 1.36 -5.42 -6.51
N VAL A 81 2.23 -6.38 -6.26
CA VAL A 81 1.88 -7.68 -5.67
C VAL A 81 2.90 -7.99 -4.58
N ILE A 82 2.48 -8.76 -3.59
CA ILE A 82 3.38 -9.15 -2.50
C ILE A 82 4.39 -10.19 -2.99
N THR A 83 5.63 -10.09 -2.49
CA THR A 83 6.68 -11.07 -2.76
C THR A 83 6.66 -12.17 -1.68
N ASP A 84 7.40 -13.26 -1.89
CA ASP A 84 7.55 -14.29 -0.85
C ASP A 84 8.19 -13.71 0.41
N PHE A 85 9.17 -12.82 0.24
CA PHE A 85 9.78 -12.11 1.35
C PHE A 85 8.75 -11.26 2.09
N GLY A 86 7.90 -10.55 1.33
CA GLY A 86 6.83 -9.75 1.91
C GLY A 86 5.82 -10.59 2.68
N LYS A 87 5.47 -11.76 2.18
CA LYS A 87 4.55 -12.68 2.86
C LYS A 87 5.11 -13.12 4.21
N ALA A 88 6.37 -13.49 4.25
CA ALA A 88 7.02 -13.91 5.48
C ALA A 88 7.06 -12.77 6.51
N ARG A 89 7.44 -11.57 6.07
CA ARG A 89 7.51 -10.40 6.95
C ARG A 89 6.13 -9.95 7.42
N GLY A 90 5.16 -9.98 6.52
CA GLY A 90 3.78 -9.60 6.83
C GLY A 90 3.14 -10.52 7.85
N SER A 91 3.35 -11.82 7.72
CA SER A 91 2.83 -12.79 8.67
C SER A 91 3.41 -12.56 10.07
N ASP A 92 4.72 -12.33 10.17
CA ASP A 92 5.36 -12.04 11.45
C ASP A 92 4.82 -10.74 12.06
N ALA A 93 4.69 -9.70 11.26
CA ALA A 93 4.19 -8.41 11.73
C ALA A 93 2.74 -8.52 12.21
N CYS A 94 1.90 -9.24 11.48
CA CYS A 94 0.49 -9.41 11.85
C CYS A 94 0.37 -10.17 13.17
N LEU A 95 1.18 -11.20 13.38
CA LEU A 95 1.17 -11.97 14.63
C LEU A 95 1.51 -11.14 15.85
N ARG A 96 2.34 -10.11 15.69
CA ARG A 96 2.73 -9.24 16.80
C ARG A 96 1.59 -8.34 17.28
N TYR A 97 0.59 -8.09 16.44
CA TYR A 97 -0.46 -7.11 16.69
C TYR A 97 -1.84 -7.75 16.82
N VAL A 98 -1.89 -9.07 16.86
CA VAL A 98 -3.17 -9.80 17.00
C VAL A 98 -3.60 -9.94 18.47
#